data_4e18090753794deb1018e9935aca6592
#
_entry.id   4e18090753794deb1018e9935aca6592
#
_cell.length_a   1.000
_cell.length_b   1.000
_cell.length_c   1.000
_cell.angle_alpha   90.00
_cell.angle_beta   90.00
_cell.angle_gamma   90.00
#
_symmetry.space_group_name_H-M   'P 1'
#
loop_
_entity.id
_entity.type
_entity.pdbx_description
1 polymer ?
#
loop_
_entity_poly.entity_id
_entity_poly.type
_entity_poly.pdbx_seq_one_letter_code
_entity_poly.pdbx_strand_id
1 'polypeptide(L)'
;TTPAMPAPASTAIAAEAIDIIIPVYRGLDDTRRCLQSVLQASYAQPHHIIVINDASPEPALAQWLRELAQQEPRMTLLENESNLGFVATVNRGMALHPTHDVLLLNSDTEVANNWLDRLHATAYRDAAIGTVTPLSNNATICSYPRFCANNDLPPGFDTSSLDHLCASTHPNASAVIPTAVGFCMYIRRDCLNQTGLFDTENFGKGYGEENDFCMRAHYLGWNHQLALDTFVLHTGGVSFGESKTPREEAAYATLQRLHPEYDALVQAHLQTNPAQAARNALDEARLRLSNLPCILMVTHSLGGGTLRHVHELAQWLTP
;
A
#
# COMPACT_ATOMS: atom_id res chain seq x y z
N THR A 1 21.34 22.57 -9.84
CA THR A 1 21.17 22.50 -8.38
C THR A 1 19.73 22.89 -8.09
N THR A 2 18.90 21.92 -7.87
CA THR A 2 17.52 22.10 -7.40
C THR A 2 17.62 22.78 -6.01
N PRO A 3 16.86 23.86 -5.73
CA PRO A 3 16.87 24.46 -4.41
C PRO A 3 16.35 23.44 -3.40
N ALA A 4 17.08 23.29 -2.28
CA ALA A 4 16.64 22.47 -1.16
C ALA A 4 15.31 23.02 -0.65
N MET A 5 14.26 22.20 -0.67
CA MET A 5 12.95 22.54 -0.11
C MET A 5 13.10 22.80 1.40
N PRO A 6 12.40 23.81 1.95
CA PRO A 6 12.40 24.01 3.39
C PRO A 6 11.76 22.78 4.08
N ALA A 7 12.42 22.27 5.11
CA ALA A 7 11.84 21.21 5.93
C ALA A 7 10.53 21.71 6.55
N PRO A 8 9.48 20.86 6.66
CA PRO A 8 8.26 21.26 7.32
C PRO A 8 8.55 21.69 8.76
N ALA A 9 8.04 22.84 9.16
CA ALA A 9 8.19 23.38 10.51
C ALA A 9 7.23 22.63 11.45
N SER A 10 7.45 21.33 11.65
CA SER A 10 6.68 20.50 12.58
C SER A 10 7.62 19.89 13.62
N THR A 11 7.46 20.28 14.86
CA THR A 11 7.78 19.38 15.98
C THR A 11 6.76 18.25 15.88
N ALA A 12 7.18 17.05 15.47
CA ALA A 12 6.31 15.90 15.31
C ALA A 12 5.53 15.64 16.61
N ILE A 13 4.28 16.08 16.64
CA ILE A 13 3.35 15.74 17.72
C ILE A 13 2.81 14.37 17.34
N ALA A 14 3.10 13.35 18.16
CA ALA A 14 2.54 12.03 17.96
C ALA A 14 1.00 12.11 18.06
N ALA A 15 0.32 11.46 17.13
CA ALA A 15 -1.13 11.38 17.16
C ALA A 15 -1.62 10.58 18.38
N GLU A 16 -2.85 10.85 18.83
CA GLU A 16 -3.45 10.16 19.97
C GLU A 16 -3.77 8.69 19.67
N ALA A 17 -4.13 8.39 18.43
CA ALA A 17 -4.47 7.06 17.95
C ALA A 17 -4.36 7.00 16.41
N ILE A 18 -4.65 5.83 15.83
CA ILE A 18 -4.64 5.60 14.38
C ILE A 18 -6.03 5.13 13.96
N ASP A 19 -6.63 5.80 12.98
CA ASP A 19 -7.87 5.36 12.35
C ASP A 19 -7.54 4.45 11.17
N ILE A 20 -7.84 3.15 11.28
CA ILE A 20 -7.76 2.18 10.17
C ILE A 20 -9.07 2.28 9.38
N ILE A 21 -9.03 2.93 8.23
CA ILE A 21 -10.20 3.22 7.39
C ILE A 21 -10.27 2.19 6.26
N ILE A 22 -11.36 1.40 6.24
CA ILE A 22 -11.59 0.33 5.27
C ILE A 22 -12.85 0.65 4.48
N PRO A 23 -12.74 1.22 3.27
CA PRO A 23 -13.89 1.42 2.39
C PRO A 23 -14.31 0.09 1.77
N VAL A 24 -15.60 -0.20 1.78
CA VAL A 24 -16.18 -1.46 1.29
C VAL A 24 -17.28 -1.18 0.28
N TYR A 25 -17.20 -1.82 -0.90
CA TYR A 25 -18.25 -1.73 -1.91
C TYR A 25 -18.70 -3.11 -2.41
N ARG A 26 -17.77 -4.02 -2.72
CA ARG A 26 -18.02 -5.39 -3.20
C ARG A 26 -16.99 -6.36 -2.67
N GLY A 27 -17.25 -7.66 -2.82
CA GLY A 27 -16.30 -8.71 -2.51
C GLY A 27 -16.41 -9.21 -1.07
N LEU A 28 -17.49 -9.93 -0.75
CA LEU A 28 -17.76 -10.46 0.60
C LEU A 28 -16.57 -11.27 1.15
N ASP A 29 -16.01 -12.19 0.35
CA ASP A 29 -14.96 -13.10 0.84
C ASP A 29 -13.63 -12.37 1.04
N ASP A 30 -13.27 -11.41 0.16
CA ASP A 30 -12.10 -10.57 0.31
C ASP A 30 -12.22 -9.67 1.53
N THR A 31 -13.38 -9.01 1.69
CA THR A 31 -13.66 -8.17 2.86
C THR A 31 -13.61 -8.97 4.17
N ARG A 32 -14.08 -10.21 4.16
CA ARG A 32 -13.99 -11.11 5.34
C ARG A 32 -12.54 -11.39 5.69
N ARG A 33 -11.70 -11.78 4.72
CA ARG A 33 -10.28 -12.02 4.96
C ARG A 33 -9.59 -10.78 5.49
N CYS A 34 -9.84 -9.63 4.87
CA CYS A 34 -9.28 -8.35 5.31
C CYS A 34 -9.63 -8.06 6.78
N LEU A 35 -10.92 -8.00 7.12
CA LEU A 35 -11.35 -7.67 8.47
C LEU A 35 -10.92 -8.71 9.51
N GLN A 36 -10.93 -10.00 9.16
CA GLN A 36 -10.41 -11.04 10.05
C GLN A 36 -8.91 -10.86 10.31
N SER A 37 -8.12 -10.58 9.29
CA SER A 37 -6.68 -10.34 9.45
C SER A 37 -6.39 -9.09 10.30
N VAL A 38 -7.14 -8.00 10.10
CA VAL A 38 -7.03 -6.79 10.91
C VAL A 38 -7.40 -7.06 12.37
N LEU A 39 -8.48 -7.79 12.63
CA LEU A 39 -8.93 -8.10 13.99
C LEU A 39 -8.00 -9.06 14.75
N GLN A 40 -7.25 -9.91 14.02
CA GLN A 40 -6.32 -10.90 14.58
C GLN A 40 -4.89 -10.39 14.73
N ALA A 41 -4.52 -9.31 14.04
CA ALA A 41 -3.18 -8.74 14.11
C ALA A 41 -2.85 -8.20 15.52
N SER A 42 -1.56 -8.02 15.78
CA SER A 42 -1.07 -7.51 17.05
C SER A 42 -0.86 -6.01 16.99
N TYR A 43 -1.28 -5.28 18.00
CA TYR A 43 -1.20 -3.83 18.06
C TYR A 43 -0.67 -3.34 19.42
N ALA A 44 0.37 -2.52 19.41
CA ALA A 44 0.81 -1.74 20.54
C ALA A 44 0.26 -0.31 20.52
N GLN A 45 0.01 0.24 19.32
CA GLN A 45 -0.52 1.59 19.15
C GLN A 45 -2.04 1.62 19.38
N PRO A 46 -2.58 2.64 20.06
CA PRO A 46 -4.02 2.89 20.11
C PRO A 46 -4.59 3.05 18.70
N HIS A 47 -5.69 2.35 18.39
CA HIS A 47 -6.28 2.37 17.06
C HIS A 47 -7.79 2.19 17.09
N HIS A 48 -8.46 2.63 16.04
CA HIS A 48 -9.88 2.42 15.77
C HIS A 48 -10.04 1.81 14.38
N ILE A 49 -10.91 0.83 14.25
CA ILE A 49 -11.25 0.21 12.96
C ILE A 49 -12.53 0.86 12.46
N ILE A 50 -12.45 1.58 11.34
CA ILE A 50 -13.56 2.32 10.73
C ILE A 50 -13.87 1.67 9.39
N VAL A 51 -14.93 0.90 9.33
CA VAL A 51 -15.42 0.27 8.09
C VAL A 51 -16.51 1.16 7.50
N ILE A 52 -16.40 1.48 6.22
CA ILE A 52 -17.38 2.33 5.53
C ILE A 52 -17.99 1.56 4.38
N ASN A 53 -19.22 1.10 4.56
CA ASN A 53 -20.03 0.49 3.50
C ASN A 53 -20.52 1.57 2.53
N ASP A 54 -19.93 1.63 1.34
CA ASP A 54 -20.28 2.61 0.31
C ASP A 54 -21.50 2.17 -0.52
N ALA A 55 -22.62 1.93 0.18
CA ALA A 55 -23.86 1.42 -0.41
C ALA A 55 -23.63 0.17 -1.27
N SER A 56 -23.03 -0.87 -0.67
CA SER A 56 -22.76 -2.13 -1.36
C SER A 56 -24.01 -2.68 -2.04
N PRO A 57 -23.92 -3.08 -3.33
CA PRO A 57 -25.02 -3.75 -4.01
C PRO A 57 -25.17 -5.23 -3.60
N GLU A 58 -24.30 -5.74 -2.72
CA GLU A 58 -24.32 -7.11 -2.20
C GLU A 58 -25.03 -7.17 -0.84
N PRO A 59 -26.31 -7.59 -0.74
CA PRO A 59 -27.04 -7.60 0.54
C PRO A 59 -26.36 -8.46 1.60
N ALA A 60 -25.75 -9.59 1.20
CA ALA A 60 -25.05 -10.49 2.11
C ALA A 60 -23.81 -9.81 2.74
N LEU A 61 -23.09 -9.00 1.99
CA LEU A 61 -21.95 -8.22 2.50
C LEU A 61 -22.43 -7.16 3.50
N ALA A 62 -23.42 -6.37 3.14
CA ALA A 62 -23.96 -5.33 4.01
C ALA A 62 -24.52 -5.91 5.32
N GLN A 63 -25.24 -7.03 5.24
CA GLN A 63 -25.75 -7.72 6.42
C GLN A 63 -24.63 -8.25 7.31
N TRP A 64 -23.63 -8.91 6.73
CA TRP A 64 -22.50 -9.45 7.47
C TRP A 64 -21.71 -8.34 8.19
N LEU A 65 -21.50 -7.18 7.54
CA LEU A 65 -20.82 -6.03 8.17
C LEU A 65 -21.59 -5.52 9.41
N ARG A 66 -22.93 -5.45 9.33
CA ARG A 66 -23.76 -5.04 10.47
C ARG A 66 -23.69 -6.06 11.62
N GLU A 67 -23.72 -7.36 11.30
CA GLU A 67 -23.57 -8.43 12.29
C GLU A 67 -22.19 -8.39 12.96
N LEU A 68 -21.13 -8.21 12.19
CA LEU A 68 -19.77 -8.09 12.71
C LEU A 68 -19.63 -6.86 13.62
N ALA A 69 -20.18 -5.71 13.24
CA ALA A 69 -20.13 -4.50 14.04
C ALA A 69 -20.86 -4.62 15.40
N GLN A 70 -21.88 -5.47 15.49
CA GLN A 70 -22.54 -5.77 16.76
C GLN A 70 -21.71 -6.66 17.68
N GLN A 71 -20.83 -7.48 17.12
CA GLN A 71 -20.01 -8.45 17.85
C GLN A 71 -18.62 -7.90 18.20
N GLU A 72 -18.11 -6.94 17.44
CA GLU A 72 -16.75 -6.41 17.56
C GLU A 72 -16.77 -4.93 17.98
N PRO A 73 -16.65 -4.64 19.28
CA PRO A 73 -16.74 -3.27 19.81
C PRO A 73 -15.58 -2.36 19.37
N ARG A 74 -14.47 -2.92 18.85
CA ARG A 74 -13.35 -2.15 18.30
C ARG A 74 -13.64 -1.59 16.90
N MET A 75 -14.76 -2.02 16.28
CA MET A 75 -15.12 -1.64 14.91
C MET A 75 -16.29 -0.65 14.91
N THR A 76 -16.13 0.45 14.21
CA THR A 76 -17.21 1.38 13.86
C THR A 76 -17.61 1.13 12.42
N LEU A 77 -18.88 0.78 12.18
CA LEU A 77 -19.46 0.68 10.85
C LEU A 77 -20.18 1.98 10.49
N LEU A 78 -19.77 2.58 9.39
CA LEU A 78 -20.50 3.67 8.73
C LEU A 78 -21.12 3.14 7.44
N GLU A 79 -22.30 3.65 7.10
CA GLU A 79 -22.98 3.34 5.85
C GLU A 79 -23.25 4.62 5.07
N ASN A 80 -22.96 4.62 3.77
CA ASN A 80 -23.35 5.68 2.86
C ASN A 80 -24.75 5.35 2.30
N GLU A 81 -25.59 6.37 2.11
CA GLU A 81 -26.95 6.23 1.54
C GLU A 81 -26.90 5.83 0.05
N SER A 82 -25.83 6.21 -0.65
CA SER A 82 -25.57 5.87 -2.05
C SER A 82 -24.07 5.68 -2.27
N ASN A 83 -23.69 5.04 -3.37
CA ASN A 83 -22.29 4.89 -3.75
C ASN A 83 -21.66 6.25 -4.05
N LEU A 84 -20.81 6.72 -3.14
CA LEU A 84 -20.05 7.97 -3.27
C LEU A 84 -18.74 7.78 -4.03
N GLY A 85 -18.25 6.55 -4.14
CA GLY A 85 -16.94 6.19 -4.67
C GLY A 85 -15.83 6.28 -3.63
N PHE A 86 -14.66 5.76 -3.99
CA PHE A 86 -13.53 5.61 -3.07
C PHE A 86 -13.14 6.93 -2.40
N VAL A 87 -12.92 7.98 -3.19
CA VAL A 87 -12.38 9.27 -2.72
C VAL A 87 -13.27 9.91 -1.66
N ALA A 88 -14.57 10.06 -1.93
CA ALA A 88 -15.49 10.65 -0.99
C ALA A 88 -15.70 9.77 0.27
N THR A 89 -15.69 8.46 0.08
CA THR A 89 -15.84 7.49 1.18
C THR A 89 -14.65 7.54 2.15
N VAL A 90 -13.42 7.53 1.66
CA VAL A 90 -12.24 7.63 2.55
C VAL A 90 -12.12 9.01 3.18
N ASN A 91 -12.47 10.08 2.46
CA ASN A 91 -12.51 11.44 3.02
C ASN A 91 -13.48 11.54 4.21
N ARG A 92 -14.64 10.87 4.13
CA ARG A 92 -15.57 10.78 5.26
C ARG A 92 -14.91 10.15 6.48
N GLY A 93 -14.15 9.07 6.29
CA GLY A 93 -13.40 8.42 7.37
C GLY A 93 -12.29 9.32 7.93
N MET A 94 -11.47 9.91 7.07
CA MET A 94 -10.35 10.79 7.44
C MET A 94 -10.78 12.03 8.25
N ALA A 95 -12.02 12.46 8.10
CA ALA A 95 -12.56 13.62 8.78
C ALA A 95 -13.15 13.33 10.20
N LEU A 96 -13.25 12.05 10.62
CA LEU A 96 -13.92 11.71 11.89
C LEU A 96 -13.15 12.19 13.12
N HIS A 97 -11.85 11.92 13.17
CA HIS A 97 -11.04 12.25 14.32
C HIS A 97 -9.88 13.18 13.93
N PRO A 98 -9.94 14.46 14.28
CA PRO A 98 -8.97 15.46 13.81
C PRO A 98 -7.58 15.34 14.45
N THR A 99 -7.41 14.48 15.46
CA THR A 99 -6.15 14.26 16.18
C THR A 99 -5.52 12.89 15.90
N HIS A 100 -6.22 12.01 15.15
CA HIS A 100 -5.73 10.68 14.84
C HIS A 100 -4.98 10.65 13.51
N ASP A 101 -3.91 9.86 13.46
CA ASP A 101 -3.33 9.47 12.19
C ASP A 101 -4.31 8.59 11.40
N VAL A 102 -4.07 8.47 10.12
CA VAL A 102 -4.94 7.71 9.23
C VAL A 102 -4.16 6.57 8.59
N LEU A 103 -4.77 5.40 8.55
CA LEU A 103 -4.35 4.32 7.70
C LEU A 103 -5.50 3.95 6.76
N LEU A 104 -5.35 4.22 5.47
CA LEU A 104 -6.25 3.73 4.44
C LEU A 104 -5.87 2.29 4.13
N LEU A 105 -6.86 1.38 4.10
CA LEU A 105 -6.66 -0.03 3.81
C LEU A 105 -7.76 -0.54 2.89
N ASN A 106 -7.40 -1.06 1.72
CA ASN A 106 -8.37 -1.68 0.82
C ASN A 106 -8.98 -2.94 1.43
N SER A 107 -10.26 -3.18 1.14
CA SER A 107 -11.02 -4.33 1.65
C SER A 107 -10.64 -5.68 1.04
N ASP A 108 -9.72 -5.70 0.07
CA ASP A 108 -9.15 -6.90 -0.58
C ASP A 108 -7.67 -7.14 -0.21
N THR A 109 -7.29 -6.69 0.99
CA THR A 109 -5.96 -6.88 1.57
C THR A 109 -5.96 -7.90 2.70
N GLU A 110 -4.78 -8.42 3.06
CA GLU A 110 -4.55 -9.23 4.25
C GLU A 110 -3.30 -8.73 4.96
N VAL A 111 -3.43 -8.43 6.26
CA VAL A 111 -2.36 -7.93 7.12
C VAL A 111 -1.93 -9.00 8.13
N ALA A 112 -0.73 -8.86 8.73
CA ALA A 112 -0.25 -9.82 9.70
C ALA A 112 0.66 -9.19 10.77
N ASN A 113 0.85 -9.92 11.88
CA ASN A 113 1.77 -9.59 12.95
C ASN A 113 1.53 -8.17 13.51
N ASN A 114 2.58 -7.42 13.77
CA ASN A 114 2.54 -6.03 14.26
C ASN A 114 2.76 -5.00 13.13
N TRP A 115 2.13 -5.22 11.99
CA TRP A 115 2.27 -4.42 10.77
C TRP A 115 2.04 -2.91 10.98
N LEU A 116 0.98 -2.53 11.70
CA LEU A 116 0.61 -1.14 11.96
C LEU A 116 1.67 -0.41 12.79
N ASP A 117 2.21 -1.08 13.82
CA ASP A 117 3.22 -0.50 14.70
C ASP A 117 4.51 -0.19 13.93
N ARG A 118 4.88 -1.03 12.94
CA ARG A 118 6.05 -0.79 12.08
C ARG A 118 5.82 0.35 11.09
N LEU A 119 4.63 0.46 10.51
CA LEU A 119 4.28 1.61 9.66
C LEU A 119 4.30 2.91 10.46
N HIS A 120 3.73 2.91 11.66
CA HIS A 120 3.78 4.04 12.59
C HIS A 120 5.24 4.41 12.95
N ALA A 121 6.05 3.43 13.35
CA ALA A 121 7.46 3.67 13.68
C ALA A 121 8.24 4.26 12.48
N THR A 122 7.94 3.82 11.26
CA THR A 122 8.52 4.41 10.04
C THR A 122 8.06 5.84 9.83
N ALA A 123 6.76 6.14 10.02
CA ALA A 123 6.20 7.48 9.83
C ALA A 123 6.79 8.53 10.78
N TYR A 124 7.16 8.11 11.99
CA TYR A 124 7.69 9.02 13.02
C TYR A 124 9.21 9.00 13.16
N ARG A 125 9.92 8.28 12.27
CA ARG A 125 11.39 8.26 12.26
C ARG A 125 12.01 9.58 11.87
N ASP A 126 11.36 10.33 10.98
CA ASP A 126 11.78 11.65 10.54
C ASP A 126 10.57 12.58 10.45
N ALA A 127 10.76 13.83 10.86
CA ALA A 127 9.69 14.83 10.87
C ALA A 127 9.14 15.15 9.48
N ALA A 128 9.91 14.91 8.43
CA ALA A 128 9.51 15.15 7.04
C ALA A 128 8.74 13.99 6.40
N ILE A 129 8.59 12.83 7.08
CA ILE A 129 7.82 11.71 6.53
C ILE A 129 6.34 11.98 6.73
N GLY A 130 5.58 12.10 5.65
CA GLY A 130 4.13 12.32 5.67
C GLY A 130 3.31 11.07 5.47
N THR A 131 3.78 10.14 4.61
CA THR A 131 3.08 8.89 4.31
C THR A 131 4.01 7.69 4.28
N VAL A 132 3.45 6.51 4.58
CA VAL A 132 4.17 5.22 4.51
C VAL A 132 3.29 4.17 3.82
N THR A 133 3.88 3.42 2.89
CA THR A 133 3.26 2.29 2.22
C THR A 133 4.10 1.03 2.46
N PRO A 134 3.54 -0.15 2.77
CA PRO A 134 4.30 -1.40 2.92
C PRO A 134 4.65 -2.03 1.57
N LEU A 135 5.52 -3.05 1.59
CA LEU A 135 5.68 -3.99 0.49
C LEU A 135 4.38 -4.79 0.29
N SER A 136 4.10 -5.16 -0.96
CA SER A 136 2.96 -6.00 -1.31
C SER A 136 3.28 -6.87 -2.53
N ASN A 137 2.48 -7.91 -2.76
CA ASN A 137 2.57 -8.69 -4.00
C ASN A 137 2.07 -7.91 -5.22
N ASN A 138 1.14 -6.98 -5.03
CA ASN A 138 0.43 -6.28 -6.10
C ASN A 138 0.23 -4.79 -5.75
N ALA A 139 1.30 -3.99 -5.90
CA ALA A 139 1.31 -2.59 -5.49
C ALA A 139 2.31 -1.74 -6.30
N THR A 140 2.35 -1.87 -7.61
CA THR A 140 3.20 -1.06 -8.51
C THR A 140 4.66 -0.98 -8.04
N ILE A 141 5.14 0.23 -7.71
CA ILE A 141 6.50 0.49 -7.24
C ILE A 141 6.81 -0.15 -5.87
N CYS A 142 5.78 -0.57 -5.12
CA CYS A 142 5.90 -1.25 -3.83
C CYS A 142 5.84 -2.78 -3.96
N SER A 143 5.76 -3.34 -5.19
CA SER A 143 5.62 -4.78 -5.42
C SER A 143 6.87 -5.58 -5.07
N TYR A 144 6.65 -6.79 -4.51
CA TYR A 144 7.63 -7.84 -4.23
C TYR A 144 7.01 -9.21 -4.59
N PRO A 145 7.75 -10.19 -5.11
CA PRO A 145 9.20 -10.17 -5.40
C PRO A 145 9.59 -9.34 -6.63
N ARG A 146 8.78 -9.31 -7.69
CA ARG A 146 9.09 -8.56 -8.92
C ARG A 146 8.57 -7.13 -8.84
N PHE A 147 9.46 -6.18 -9.04
CA PHE A 147 9.17 -4.76 -9.08
C PHE A 147 8.20 -4.42 -10.22
N CYS A 148 7.22 -3.56 -9.96
CA CYS A 148 6.19 -3.11 -10.90
C CYS A 148 5.44 -4.26 -11.60
N ALA A 149 5.23 -5.36 -10.90
CA ALA A 149 4.49 -6.52 -11.40
C ALA A 149 3.47 -7.00 -10.39
N ASN A 150 2.40 -7.64 -10.89
CA ASN A 150 1.54 -8.46 -10.07
C ASN A 150 2.27 -9.78 -9.81
N ASN A 151 2.31 -10.18 -8.57
CA ASN A 151 2.99 -11.38 -8.13
C ASN A 151 2.04 -12.26 -7.34
N ASP A 152 2.22 -13.57 -7.44
CA ASP A 152 1.71 -14.51 -6.45
C ASP A 152 2.60 -14.48 -5.20
N LEU A 153 2.08 -14.97 -4.08
CA LEU A 153 2.93 -15.22 -2.93
C LEU A 153 4.02 -16.25 -3.30
N PRO A 154 5.25 -16.06 -2.83
CA PRO A 154 6.30 -17.05 -3.04
C PRO A 154 5.88 -18.42 -2.50
N PRO A 155 6.20 -19.54 -3.20
CA PRO A 155 5.84 -20.87 -2.74
C PRO A 155 6.28 -21.15 -1.30
N GLY A 156 5.37 -21.70 -0.50
CA GLY A 156 5.60 -22.01 0.91
C GLY A 156 5.46 -20.83 1.88
N PHE A 157 5.06 -19.66 1.40
CA PHE A 157 4.79 -18.50 2.22
C PHE A 157 3.29 -18.15 2.21
N ASP A 158 2.79 -17.76 3.36
CA ASP A 158 1.57 -17.02 3.56
C ASP A 158 1.87 -15.55 3.92
N THR A 159 0.85 -14.73 4.10
CA THR A 159 1.01 -13.31 4.46
C THR A 159 1.83 -13.15 5.75
N SER A 160 1.57 -13.96 6.77
CA SER A 160 2.21 -13.86 8.09
C SER A 160 3.69 -14.20 8.04
N SER A 161 4.04 -15.30 7.38
CA SER A 161 5.44 -15.74 7.25
C SER A 161 6.26 -14.81 6.36
N LEU A 162 5.66 -14.26 5.29
CA LEU A 162 6.34 -13.31 4.42
C LEU A 162 6.53 -11.96 5.11
N ASP A 163 5.53 -11.48 5.84
CA ASP A 163 5.66 -10.27 6.65
C ASP A 163 6.72 -10.43 7.76
N HIS A 164 6.75 -11.59 8.42
CA HIS A 164 7.81 -11.89 9.39
C HIS A 164 9.21 -11.91 8.76
N LEU A 165 9.33 -12.43 7.53
CA LEU A 165 10.59 -12.41 6.78
C LEU A 165 11.02 -10.97 6.47
N CYS A 166 10.11 -10.11 6.05
CA CYS A 166 10.39 -8.68 5.83
C CYS A 166 10.88 -8.02 7.11
N ALA A 167 10.18 -8.21 8.23
CA ALA A 167 10.52 -7.64 9.53
C ALA A 167 11.90 -8.11 10.03
N SER A 168 12.23 -9.38 9.85
CA SER A 168 13.51 -9.96 10.30
C SER A 168 14.69 -9.59 9.40
N THR A 169 14.45 -9.43 8.09
CA THR A 169 15.50 -9.11 7.11
C THR A 169 15.83 -7.62 7.10
N HIS A 170 14.84 -6.77 7.28
CA HIS A 170 14.96 -5.31 7.15
C HIS A 170 14.43 -4.54 8.36
N PRO A 171 14.84 -4.87 9.60
CA PRO A 171 14.25 -4.23 10.78
C PRO A 171 14.40 -2.69 10.70
N ASN A 172 13.28 -2.00 10.80
CA ASN A 172 13.17 -0.54 10.72
C ASN A 172 13.73 0.09 9.43
N ALA A 173 13.81 -0.62 8.33
CA ALA A 173 14.28 -0.08 7.06
C ALA A 173 13.15 0.49 6.22
N SER A 174 13.45 1.54 5.46
CA SER A 174 12.53 2.11 4.47
C SER A 174 13.30 2.72 3.30
N ALA A 175 12.59 2.94 2.20
CA ALA A 175 13.11 3.61 1.02
C ALA A 175 12.19 4.75 0.60
N VAL A 176 12.74 5.86 0.11
CA VAL A 176 11.95 6.99 -0.41
C VAL A 176 11.25 6.55 -1.71
N ILE A 177 9.98 6.88 -1.82
CA ILE A 177 9.16 6.68 -3.02
C ILE A 177 8.55 8.02 -3.47
N PRO A 178 8.27 8.21 -4.77
CA PRO A 178 7.71 9.47 -5.28
C PRO A 178 6.30 9.72 -4.77
N THR A 179 5.48 8.67 -4.69
CA THR A 179 4.11 8.70 -4.16
C THR A 179 3.82 7.40 -3.41
N ALA A 180 2.94 7.45 -2.42
CA ALA A 180 2.37 6.27 -1.79
C ALA A 180 1.45 5.50 -2.76
N VAL A 181 1.04 4.29 -2.40
CA VAL A 181 0.06 3.49 -3.14
C VAL A 181 -1.15 3.22 -2.25
N GLY A 182 -2.33 3.54 -2.76
CA GLY A 182 -3.57 3.66 -1.98
C GLY A 182 -4.12 2.36 -1.37
N PHE A 183 -3.61 1.16 -1.76
CA PHE A 183 -4.09 -0.11 -1.20
C PHE A 183 -3.87 -0.23 0.32
N CYS A 184 -2.75 0.35 0.81
CA CYS A 184 -2.40 0.45 2.22
C CYS A 184 -1.51 1.69 2.40
N MET A 185 -2.09 2.79 2.90
CA MET A 185 -1.43 4.07 2.97
C MET A 185 -1.59 4.67 4.37
N TYR A 186 -0.49 4.70 5.12
CA TYR A 186 -0.40 5.44 6.38
C TYR A 186 -0.19 6.92 6.09
N ILE A 187 -0.94 7.80 6.74
CA ILE A 187 -0.87 9.25 6.59
C ILE A 187 -0.79 9.87 7.99
N ARG A 188 0.27 10.60 8.27
CA ARG A 188 0.37 11.36 9.52
C ARG A 188 -0.68 12.47 9.56
N ARG A 189 -1.26 12.72 10.71
CA ARG A 189 -2.30 13.75 10.91
C ARG A 189 -1.80 15.15 10.59
N ASP A 190 -0.60 15.49 10.98
CA ASP A 190 -0.01 16.80 10.67
C ASP A 190 0.22 17.00 9.16
N CYS A 191 0.62 15.95 8.44
CA CYS A 191 0.69 15.97 6.99
C CYS A 191 -0.71 16.15 6.37
N LEU A 192 -1.70 15.37 6.82
CA LEU A 192 -3.08 15.46 6.33
C LEU A 192 -3.69 16.85 6.58
N ASN A 193 -3.45 17.44 7.75
CA ASN A 193 -3.96 18.77 8.10
C ASN A 193 -3.34 19.88 7.24
N GLN A 194 -2.08 19.74 6.84
CA GLN A 194 -1.42 20.73 5.97
C GLN A 194 -1.79 20.53 4.49
N THR A 195 -1.92 19.28 4.05
CA THR A 195 -2.19 18.94 2.64
C THR A 195 -3.67 19.04 2.29
N GLY A 196 -4.55 18.79 3.26
CA GLY A 196 -5.99 18.65 3.06
C GLY A 196 -6.37 17.21 2.66
N LEU A 197 -7.68 16.99 2.50
CA LEU A 197 -8.23 15.69 2.08
C LEU A 197 -7.92 15.39 0.59
N PHE A 198 -8.30 14.19 0.16
CA PHE A 198 -8.26 13.82 -1.26
C PHE A 198 -9.22 14.69 -2.10
N ASP A 199 -8.79 15.05 -3.30
CA ASP A 199 -9.54 15.92 -4.20
C ASP A 199 -10.68 15.16 -4.90
N THR A 200 -11.90 15.34 -4.38
CA THR A 200 -13.12 14.75 -4.95
C THR A 200 -13.56 15.41 -6.24
N GLU A 201 -13.21 16.67 -6.47
CA GLU A 201 -13.63 17.43 -7.64
C GLU A 201 -12.90 16.96 -8.89
N ASN A 202 -11.58 16.76 -8.81
CA ASN A 202 -10.75 16.37 -9.93
C ASN A 202 -10.69 14.84 -10.13
N PHE A 203 -10.76 14.02 -9.06
CA PHE A 203 -10.57 12.57 -9.15
C PHE A 203 -11.85 11.74 -8.93
N GLY A 204 -12.97 12.39 -8.57
CA GLY A 204 -14.29 11.78 -8.56
C GLY A 204 -14.39 10.47 -7.78
N LYS A 205 -14.58 9.34 -8.48
CA LYS A 205 -14.78 8.02 -7.86
C LYS A 205 -13.52 7.18 -7.66
N GLY A 206 -12.34 7.73 -7.94
CA GLY A 206 -11.03 7.07 -7.76
C GLY A 206 -10.11 7.18 -8.97
N TYR A 207 -8.90 6.69 -8.79
CA TYR A 207 -7.69 6.76 -9.62
C TYR A 207 -6.97 8.11 -9.59
N GLY A 208 -5.77 8.14 -9.01
CA GLY A 208 -4.84 9.26 -9.00
C GLY A 208 -5.00 10.21 -7.82
N GLU A 209 -6.00 10.05 -6.97
CA GLU A 209 -6.23 10.85 -5.77
C GLU A 209 -5.08 10.75 -4.75
N GLU A 210 -4.52 9.56 -4.57
CA GLU A 210 -3.37 9.33 -3.68
C GLU A 210 -2.10 9.96 -4.28
N ASN A 211 -1.97 9.93 -5.61
CA ASN A 211 -0.85 10.55 -6.29
C ASN A 211 -0.93 12.09 -6.20
N ASP A 212 -2.11 12.66 -6.41
CA ASP A 212 -2.36 14.09 -6.20
C ASP A 212 -2.07 14.52 -4.77
N PHE A 213 -2.57 13.77 -3.79
CA PHE A 213 -2.29 14.03 -2.38
C PHE A 213 -0.79 14.04 -2.08
N CYS A 214 -0.08 13.01 -2.57
CA CYS A 214 1.37 12.90 -2.39
C CYS A 214 2.12 14.06 -3.05
N MET A 215 1.72 14.49 -4.23
CA MET A 215 2.34 15.63 -4.91
C MET A 215 2.08 16.95 -4.15
N ARG A 216 0.84 17.18 -3.67
CA ARG A 216 0.54 18.35 -2.82
C ARG A 216 1.36 18.33 -1.52
N ALA A 217 1.46 17.17 -0.88
CA ALA A 217 2.30 17.00 0.31
C ALA A 217 3.78 17.22 0.01
N HIS A 218 4.28 16.72 -1.12
CA HIS A 218 5.65 16.93 -1.58
C HIS A 218 6.00 18.42 -1.73
N TYR A 219 5.10 19.23 -2.30
CA TYR A 219 5.30 20.68 -2.42
C TYR A 219 5.36 21.41 -1.06
N LEU A 220 4.81 20.80 -0.02
CA LEU A 220 4.89 21.28 1.36
C LEU A 220 6.11 20.76 2.11
N GLY A 221 6.98 19.97 1.45
CA GLY A 221 8.21 19.42 2.02
C GLY A 221 8.07 18.03 2.66
N TRP A 222 6.91 17.37 2.52
CA TRP A 222 6.71 16.01 3.00
C TRP A 222 7.34 14.96 2.10
N ASN A 223 7.81 13.86 2.69
CA ASN A 223 8.35 12.68 2.01
C ASN A 223 7.40 11.50 2.14
N HIS A 224 7.51 10.56 1.19
CA HIS A 224 6.78 9.30 1.15
C HIS A 224 7.75 8.15 1.29
N GLN A 225 7.42 7.15 2.08
CA GLN A 225 8.29 6.02 2.38
C GLN A 225 7.65 4.67 2.02
N LEU A 226 8.44 3.78 1.48
CA LEU A 226 8.17 2.35 1.40
C LEU A 226 8.75 1.69 2.64
N ALA A 227 7.92 1.13 3.53
CA ALA A 227 8.38 0.33 4.66
C ALA A 227 8.86 -1.04 4.14
N LEU A 228 10.15 -1.32 4.28
CA LEU A 228 10.77 -2.56 3.80
C LEU A 228 10.63 -3.71 4.79
N ASP A 229 10.26 -3.42 6.02
CA ASP A 229 10.06 -4.37 7.11
C ASP A 229 8.60 -4.82 7.28
N THR A 230 7.71 -4.40 6.39
CA THR A 230 6.28 -4.71 6.47
C THR A 230 5.76 -5.19 5.12
N PHE A 231 5.00 -6.29 5.13
CA PHE A 231 4.34 -6.84 3.96
C PHE A 231 2.83 -6.95 4.19
N VAL A 232 2.04 -6.50 3.22
CA VAL A 232 0.58 -6.62 3.20
C VAL A 232 0.16 -7.25 1.88
N LEU A 233 -0.57 -8.37 1.94
CA LEU A 233 -1.11 -9.01 0.75
C LEU A 233 -2.22 -8.16 0.15
N HIS A 234 -2.23 -8.00 -1.18
CA HIS A 234 -3.27 -7.31 -1.92
C HIS A 234 -3.76 -8.21 -3.06
N THR A 235 -4.98 -8.71 -2.94
CA THR A 235 -5.58 -9.60 -3.96
C THR A 235 -5.99 -8.88 -5.23
N GLY A 236 -6.29 -7.60 -5.15
CA GLY A 236 -6.67 -6.63 -6.16
C GLY A 236 -6.83 -7.06 -7.61
N GLY A 237 -7.82 -6.52 -8.27
CA GLY A 237 -8.06 -6.74 -9.69
C GLY A 237 -6.93 -6.16 -10.56
N VAL A 238 -6.55 -6.93 -11.56
CA VAL A 238 -5.47 -6.71 -12.52
C VAL A 238 -5.37 -5.25 -13.00
N SER A 239 -4.39 -4.51 -12.45
CA SER A 239 -4.09 -3.15 -12.90
C SER A 239 -2.90 -3.06 -13.85
N PHE A 240 -2.21 -4.17 -14.13
CA PHE A 240 -1.02 -4.21 -14.98
C PHE A 240 -1.20 -5.16 -16.16
N GLY A 241 -1.23 -4.60 -17.38
CA GLY A 241 -1.17 -5.34 -18.65
C GLY A 241 -2.41 -5.30 -19.52
N GLU A 242 -3.54 -4.78 -19.06
CA GLU A 242 -4.70 -4.48 -19.91
C GLU A 242 -4.80 -2.98 -20.21
N SER A 243 -5.42 -2.63 -21.32
CA SER A 243 -5.60 -1.23 -21.74
C SER A 243 -6.25 -0.42 -20.62
N LYS A 244 -5.63 0.73 -20.28
CA LYS A 244 -6.18 1.67 -19.29
C LYS A 244 -7.63 1.97 -19.61
N THR A 245 -8.48 1.95 -18.57
CA THR A 245 -9.88 2.35 -18.76
C THR A 245 -9.95 3.84 -19.10
N PRO A 246 -10.98 4.31 -19.83
CA PRO A 246 -11.15 5.75 -20.12
C PRO A 246 -11.13 6.64 -18.88
N ARG A 247 -11.51 6.08 -17.72
CA ARG A 247 -11.45 6.79 -16.43
C ARG A 247 -10.01 6.97 -15.94
N GLU A 248 -9.20 5.91 -16.00
CA GLU A 248 -7.78 5.97 -15.64
C GLU A 248 -7.01 6.94 -16.55
N GLU A 249 -7.31 6.95 -17.83
CA GLU A 249 -6.71 7.90 -18.78
C GLU A 249 -7.08 9.36 -18.45
N ALA A 250 -8.35 9.62 -18.14
CA ALA A 250 -8.82 10.95 -17.76
C ALA A 250 -8.20 11.41 -16.42
N ALA A 251 -8.12 10.52 -15.43
CA ALA A 251 -7.48 10.80 -14.14
C ALA A 251 -5.98 11.09 -14.31
N TYR A 252 -5.29 10.30 -15.13
CA TYR A 252 -3.87 10.52 -15.44
C TYR A 252 -3.63 11.84 -16.16
N ALA A 253 -4.45 12.20 -17.15
CA ALA A 253 -4.37 13.51 -17.82
C ALA A 253 -4.62 14.67 -16.84
N THR A 254 -5.51 14.47 -15.87
CA THR A 254 -5.76 15.45 -14.80
C THR A 254 -4.55 15.59 -13.89
N LEU A 255 -3.94 14.48 -13.49
CA LEU A 255 -2.75 14.45 -12.65
C LEU A 255 -1.57 15.15 -13.34
N GLN A 256 -1.31 14.88 -14.63
CA GLN A 256 -0.28 15.55 -15.42
C GLN A 256 -0.49 17.07 -15.51
N ARG A 257 -1.75 17.49 -15.64
CA ARG A 257 -2.09 18.92 -15.70
C ARG A 257 -1.87 19.64 -14.37
N LEU A 258 -2.18 18.97 -13.25
CA LEU A 258 -2.01 19.51 -11.89
C LEU A 258 -0.56 19.45 -11.44
N HIS A 259 0.16 18.39 -11.81
CA HIS A 259 1.51 18.08 -11.37
C HIS A 259 2.42 17.73 -12.55
N PRO A 260 2.90 18.72 -13.33
CA PRO A 260 3.69 18.46 -14.56
C PRO A 260 4.99 17.68 -14.31
N GLU A 261 5.56 17.73 -13.11
CA GLU A 261 6.78 17.01 -12.72
C GLU A 261 6.54 15.56 -12.27
N TYR A 262 5.29 15.12 -12.08
CA TYR A 262 4.95 13.80 -11.58
C TYR A 262 5.63 12.68 -12.37
N ASP A 263 5.51 12.71 -13.71
CA ASP A 263 6.10 11.69 -14.57
C ASP A 263 7.62 11.62 -14.45
N ALA A 264 8.26 12.77 -14.36
CA ALA A 264 9.73 12.82 -14.23
C ALA A 264 10.18 12.20 -12.90
N LEU A 265 9.47 12.45 -11.80
CA LEU A 265 9.74 11.86 -10.49
C LEU A 265 9.55 10.34 -10.50
N VAL A 266 8.45 9.87 -11.08
CA VAL A 266 8.16 8.43 -11.21
C VAL A 266 9.21 7.75 -12.09
N GLN A 267 9.54 8.31 -13.25
CA GLN A 267 10.54 7.73 -14.16
C GLN A 267 11.93 7.66 -13.50
N ALA A 268 12.34 8.71 -12.79
CA ALA A 268 13.60 8.70 -12.03
C ALA A 268 13.61 7.59 -10.98
N HIS A 269 12.49 7.38 -10.26
CA HIS A 269 12.35 6.29 -9.30
C HIS A 269 12.40 4.91 -9.96
N LEU A 270 11.72 4.71 -11.09
CA LEU A 270 11.74 3.45 -11.83
C LEU A 270 13.16 3.08 -12.31
N GLN A 271 13.94 4.07 -12.76
CA GLN A 271 15.31 3.87 -13.19
C GLN A 271 16.26 3.57 -12.04
N THR A 272 16.12 4.24 -10.91
CA THR A 272 17.01 4.08 -9.76
C THR A 272 16.66 2.88 -8.90
N ASN A 273 15.35 2.54 -8.81
CA ASN A 273 14.78 1.46 -7.99
C ASN A 273 15.48 1.31 -6.63
N PRO A 274 15.37 2.29 -5.72
CA PRO A 274 16.16 2.35 -4.49
C PRO A 274 15.91 1.16 -3.55
N ALA A 275 14.79 0.45 -3.68
CA ALA A 275 14.47 -0.75 -2.91
C ALA A 275 14.96 -2.07 -3.55
N GLN A 276 15.69 -2.03 -4.70
CA GLN A 276 16.12 -3.27 -5.37
C GLN A 276 17.06 -4.13 -4.51
N ALA A 277 18.00 -3.51 -3.82
CA ALA A 277 18.90 -4.24 -2.92
C ALA A 277 18.14 -4.93 -1.77
N ALA A 278 17.11 -4.29 -1.24
CA ALA A 278 16.25 -4.87 -0.21
C ALA A 278 15.44 -6.06 -0.75
N ARG A 279 14.85 -5.95 -1.95
CA ARG A 279 14.16 -7.08 -2.60
C ARG A 279 15.09 -8.27 -2.82
N ASN A 280 16.32 -8.03 -3.27
CA ASN A 280 17.33 -9.09 -3.46
C ASN A 280 17.68 -9.76 -2.12
N ALA A 281 17.82 -9.01 -1.04
CA ALA A 281 18.09 -9.59 0.28
C ALA A 281 16.92 -10.43 0.82
N LEU A 282 15.66 -10.02 0.55
CA LEU A 282 14.49 -10.86 0.85
C LEU A 282 14.48 -12.15 0.03
N ASP A 283 14.83 -12.09 -1.26
CA ASP A 283 14.96 -13.29 -2.09
C ASP A 283 16.05 -14.24 -1.56
N GLU A 284 17.20 -13.71 -1.15
CA GLU A 284 18.26 -14.50 -0.56
C GLU A 284 17.82 -15.13 0.77
N ALA A 285 17.16 -14.37 1.65
CA ALA A 285 16.66 -14.86 2.92
C ALA A 285 15.60 -15.96 2.72
N ARG A 286 14.69 -15.77 1.76
CA ARG A 286 13.68 -16.76 1.37
C ARG A 286 14.31 -18.07 0.86
N LEU A 287 15.29 -17.97 -0.02
CA LEU A 287 16.00 -19.14 -0.56
C LEU A 287 16.74 -19.92 0.53
N ARG A 288 17.34 -19.21 1.50
CA ARG A 288 17.98 -19.85 2.66
C ARG A 288 17.00 -20.62 3.55
N LEU A 289 15.75 -20.15 3.66
CA LEU A 289 14.70 -20.81 4.47
C LEU A 289 14.08 -22.01 3.75
N SER A 290 14.16 -22.09 2.43
CA SER A 290 13.48 -23.12 1.64
C SER A 290 13.98 -24.54 1.89
N ASN A 291 15.18 -24.72 2.41
CA ASN A 291 15.87 -26.02 2.56
C ASN A 291 15.92 -26.88 1.26
N LEU A 292 15.57 -26.28 0.12
CA LEU A 292 15.63 -26.94 -1.18
C LEU A 292 17.00 -26.74 -1.83
N PRO A 293 17.44 -27.68 -2.66
CA PRO A 293 18.64 -27.47 -3.47
C PRO A 293 18.47 -26.23 -4.35
N CYS A 294 19.36 -25.25 -4.22
CA CYS A 294 19.39 -24.09 -5.07
C CYS A 294 20.31 -24.31 -6.26
N ILE A 295 19.79 -24.12 -7.47
CA ILE A 295 20.56 -24.22 -8.71
C ILE A 295 20.67 -22.81 -9.29
N LEU A 296 21.88 -22.25 -9.30
CA LEU A 296 22.15 -20.97 -9.96
C LEU A 296 22.40 -21.21 -11.45
N MET A 297 21.53 -20.69 -12.29
CA MET A 297 21.72 -20.68 -13.73
C MET A 297 22.10 -19.27 -14.20
N VAL A 298 23.25 -19.15 -14.85
CA VAL A 298 23.74 -17.86 -15.36
C VAL A 298 23.68 -17.86 -16.88
N THR A 299 23.04 -16.86 -17.44
CA THR A 299 22.96 -16.64 -18.89
C THR A 299 23.16 -15.16 -19.21
N HIS A 300 23.53 -14.85 -20.46
CA HIS A 300 23.62 -13.48 -20.94
C HIS A 300 22.23 -12.97 -21.40
N SER A 301 22.07 -11.67 -21.45
CA SER A 301 20.82 -10.99 -21.82
C SER A 301 20.54 -10.91 -23.34
N LEU A 302 21.42 -11.45 -24.19
CA LEU A 302 21.31 -11.34 -25.65
C LEU A 302 20.27 -12.27 -26.29
N GLY A 303 19.57 -13.07 -25.47
CA GLY A 303 18.59 -14.04 -25.98
C GLY A 303 19.24 -15.25 -26.63
N GLY A 304 18.48 -15.97 -27.49
CA GLY A 304 18.97 -17.13 -28.23
C GLY A 304 18.80 -18.47 -27.51
N GLY A 305 19.46 -19.48 -28.05
CA GLY A 305 19.30 -20.89 -27.60
C GLY A 305 19.66 -21.12 -26.14
N THR A 306 20.69 -20.44 -25.62
CA THR A 306 21.11 -20.57 -24.23
C THR A 306 20.02 -20.10 -23.25
N LEU A 307 19.39 -18.95 -23.51
CA LEU A 307 18.30 -18.44 -22.69
C LEU A 307 17.09 -19.39 -22.73
N ARG A 308 16.74 -19.86 -23.92
CA ARG A 308 15.65 -20.83 -24.09
C ARG A 308 15.92 -22.13 -23.32
N HIS A 309 17.13 -22.68 -23.43
CA HIS A 309 17.52 -23.88 -22.72
C HIS A 309 17.48 -23.73 -21.19
N VAL A 310 17.93 -22.57 -20.68
CA VAL A 310 17.85 -22.26 -19.23
C VAL A 310 16.38 -22.18 -18.77
N HIS A 311 15.49 -21.58 -19.57
CA HIS A 311 14.06 -21.52 -19.25
C HIS A 311 13.41 -22.91 -19.29
N GLU A 312 13.70 -23.74 -20.28
CA GLU A 312 13.18 -25.11 -20.38
C GLU A 312 13.66 -25.98 -19.20
N LEU A 313 14.94 -25.87 -18.81
CA LEU A 313 15.45 -26.55 -17.62
C LEU A 313 14.80 -26.04 -16.33
N ALA A 314 14.64 -24.73 -16.18
CA ALA A 314 13.98 -24.17 -15.01
C ALA A 314 12.54 -24.68 -14.87
N GLN A 315 11.77 -24.72 -15.95
CA GLN A 315 10.42 -25.29 -15.96
C GLN A 315 10.39 -26.78 -15.60
N TRP A 316 11.40 -27.52 -16.01
CA TRP A 316 11.49 -28.98 -15.74
C TRP A 316 11.94 -29.26 -14.30
N LEU A 317 12.73 -28.37 -13.69
CA LEU A 317 13.25 -28.51 -12.33
C LEU A 317 12.31 -27.90 -11.27
N THR A 318 11.31 -27.15 -11.69
CA THR A 318 10.27 -26.59 -10.78
C THR A 318 9.16 -27.65 -10.63
N PRO A 319 8.87 -28.16 -9.42
CA PRO A 319 7.86 -29.18 -9.19
C PRO A 319 6.44 -28.70 -9.51
#